data_96ded7e37d733dff620bc19bec4a9059
#
_entry.id   96ded7e37d733dff620bc19bec4a9059
#
_cell.length_a   1.000
_cell.length_b   1.000
_cell.length_c   1.000
_cell.angle_alpha   90.00
_cell.angle_beta   90.00
_cell.angle_gamma   90.00
#
_symmetry.space_group_name_H-M   'P 1'
#
loop_
_entity.id
_entity.type
_entity.pdbx_description
1 polymer ?
#
loop_
_entity_poly.entity_id
_entity_poly.type
_entity_poly.pdbx_seq_one_letter_code
_entity_poly.pdbx_strand_id
1 'polypeptide(L)'
;MLFRSSLIERAYRTAEQLHRGQKRKSGDPYITHPLAVATILAELGMTEPVLVAALLHDTVEDTDYTLDQLREEFTDEVARMVDGVTKLDKVTYGETAKAETIRKMIMATSEEVRVLVIKLADRLHNMRTIGFLRPDKQVRIATETLNIFAPLAHRLGMNTVKWELEDLSFQAIEPKVYSEIEIGRAHV
;
A
#
# COMPACT_ATOMS: atom_id res chain seq x y z
N MET A 1 28.87 22.59 -8.88
CA MET A 1 28.46 21.35 -8.20
C MET A 1 27.00 21.11 -8.54
N LEU A 2 26.71 20.32 -9.59
CA LEU A 2 25.36 19.99 -10.00
C LEU A 2 24.76 19.10 -8.89
N PHE A 3 23.80 19.62 -8.13
CA PHE A 3 22.98 18.84 -7.21
C PHE A 3 22.28 17.75 -8.05
N ARG A 4 22.80 16.53 -8.02
CA ARG A 4 22.02 15.37 -8.45
C ARG A 4 20.82 15.32 -7.53
N SER A 5 19.63 15.61 -8.06
CA SER A 5 18.37 15.34 -7.41
C SER A 5 18.42 13.91 -6.86
N SER A 6 18.05 13.71 -5.60
CA SER A 6 18.05 12.37 -5.00
C SER A 6 17.18 11.44 -5.84
N LEU A 7 17.45 10.13 -5.81
CA LEU A 7 16.67 9.15 -6.56
C LEU A 7 15.18 9.22 -6.16
N ILE A 8 14.92 9.47 -4.89
CA ILE A 8 13.56 9.68 -4.32
C ILE A 8 12.88 10.90 -4.97
N GLU A 9 13.59 12.05 -5.09
CA GLU A 9 13.01 13.25 -5.72
C GLU A 9 12.68 13.01 -7.18
N ARG A 10 13.54 12.31 -7.91
CA ARG A 10 13.27 11.92 -9.30
C ARG A 10 12.04 11.03 -9.40
N ALA A 11 11.94 10.01 -8.55
CA ALA A 11 10.79 9.09 -8.52
C ALA A 11 9.49 9.83 -8.22
N TYR A 12 9.50 10.76 -7.25
CA TYR A 12 8.35 11.60 -6.95
C TYR A 12 7.91 12.43 -8.18
N ARG A 13 8.85 13.11 -8.84
CA ARG A 13 8.54 13.94 -10.02
C ARG A 13 8.03 13.10 -11.19
N THR A 14 8.61 11.93 -11.41
CA THR A 14 8.14 10.99 -12.45
C THR A 14 6.71 10.52 -12.15
N ALA A 15 6.44 10.08 -10.92
CA ALA A 15 5.09 9.66 -10.51
C ALA A 15 4.08 10.82 -10.61
N GLU A 16 4.44 12.02 -10.16
CA GLU A 16 3.59 13.21 -10.23
C GLU A 16 3.23 13.57 -11.69
N GLN A 17 4.20 13.48 -12.60
CA GLN A 17 3.99 13.77 -14.01
C GLN A 17 3.10 12.70 -14.66
N LEU A 18 3.33 11.41 -14.38
CA LEU A 18 2.59 10.30 -14.96
C LEU A 18 1.13 10.28 -14.48
N HIS A 19 0.88 10.62 -13.22
CA HIS A 19 -0.47 10.71 -12.65
C HIS A 19 -1.12 12.10 -12.78
N ARG A 20 -0.56 12.99 -13.63
CA ARG A 20 -1.09 14.34 -13.79
C ARG A 20 -2.55 14.32 -14.24
N GLY A 21 -3.41 15.01 -13.49
CA GLY A 21 -4.85 15.08 -13.76
C GLY A 21 -5.67 13.93 -13.15
N GLN A 22 -5.05 12.87 -12.70
CA GLN A 22 -5.74 11.82 -11.95
C GLN A 22 -6.04 12.28 -10.52
N LYS A 23 -7.18 11.82 -9.99
CA LYS A 23 -7.64 12.15 -8.63
C LYS A 23 -8.07 10.91 -7.87
N ARG A 24 -7.82 10.93 -6.56
CA ARG A 24 -8.37 9.97 -5.60
C ARG A 24 -9.88 10.18 -5.41
N LYS A 25 -10.56 9.24 -4.76
CA LYS A 25 -11.98 9.38 -4.40
C LYS A 25 -12.23 10.50 -3.39
N SER A 26 -11.23 10.92 -2.64
CA SER A 26 -11.24 12.11 -1.78
C SER A 26 -11.28 13.43 -2.57
N GLY A 27 -10.93 13.42 -3.86
CA GLY A 27 -10.77 14.61 -4.70
C GLY A 27 -9.32 15.12 -4.77
N ASP A 28 -8.43 14.59 -3.94
CA ASP A 28 -7.01 14.97 -3.92
C ASP A 28 -6.27 14.51 -5.19
N PRO A 29 -5.17 15.17 -5.59
CA PRO A 29 -4.28 14.68 -6.64
C PRO A 29 -3.78 13.27 -6.32
N TYR A 30 -3.69 12.40 -7.35
CA TYR A 30 -3.32 11.00 -7.15
C TYR A 30 -1.96 10.82 -6.46
N ILE A 31 -1.00 11.70 -6.77
CA ILE A 31 0.36 11.65 -6.19
C ILE A 31 0.39 11.66 -4.65
N THR A 32 -0.66 12.14 -4.00
CA THR A 32 -0.76 12.12 -2.53
C THR A 32 -0.74 10.69 -1.98
N HIS A 33 -1.22 9.71 -2.76
CA HIS A 33 -1.23 8.31 -2.36
C HIS A 33 0.18 7.68 -2.35
N PRO A 34 0.93 7.62 -3.46
CA PRO A 34 2.27 7.02 -3.43
C PRO A 34 3.23 7.78 -2.51
N LEU A 35 3.04 9.10 -2.33
CA LEU A 35 3.80 9.87 -1.35
C LEU A 35 3.50 9.41 0.09
N ALA A 36 2.24 9.21 0.45
CA ALA A 36 1.86 8.71 1.77
C ALA A 36 2.37 7.27 2.01
N VAL A 37 2.32 6.40 0.99
CA VAL A 37 2.89 5.04 1.07
C VAL A 37 4.39 5.09 1.32
N ALA A 38 5.12 5.92 0.58
CA ALA A 38 6.56 6.10 0.79
C ALA A 38 6.88 6.68 2.18
N THR A 39 6.03 7.58 2.70
CA THR A 39 6.18 8.14 4.05
C THR A 39 6.02 7.06 5.12
N ILE A 40 5.00 6.21 5.04
CA ILE A 40 4.80 5.06 5.94
C ILE A 40 6.05 4.17 5.95
N LEU A 41 6.58 3.88 4.77
CA LEU A 41 7.78 3.04 4.63
C LEU A 41 9.05 3.71 5.18
N ALA A 42 9.17 5.02 5.05
CA ALA A 42 10.27 5.79 5.64
C ALA A 42 10.20 5.77 7.19
N GLU A 43 9.02 5.89 7.78
CA GLU A 43 8.78 5.78 9.22
C GLU A 43 9.12 4.37 9.74
N LEU A 44 8.95 3.34 8.91
CA LEU A 44 9.36 1.96 9.20
C LEU A 44 10.86 1.70 8.96
N GLY A 45 11.63 2.72 8.57
CA GLY A 45 13.08 2.63 8.35
C GLY A 45 13.48 1.87 7.09
N MET A 46 12.62 1.82 6.07
CA MET A 46 12.92 1.17 4.80
C MET A 46 13.99 1.94 4.01
N THR A 47 14.74 1.21 3.20
CA THR A 47 15.84 1.75 2.39
C THR A 47 15.37 2.54 1.17
N GLU A 48 16.24 3.39 0.62
CA GLU A 48 15.93 4.24 -0.54
C GLU A 48 15.32 3.47 -1.74
N PRO A 49 15.80 2.29 -2.16
CA PRO A 49 15.17 1.54 -3.26
C PRO A 49 13.70 1.18 -3.00
N VAL A 50 13.35 0.87 -1.74
CA VAL A 50 11.97 0.56 -1.34
C VAL A 50 11.08 1.80 -1.42
N LEU A 51 11.59 2.96 -0.96
CA LEU A 51 10.86 4.24 -1.04
C LEU A 51 10.63 4.67 -2.49
N VAL A 52 11.64 4.48 -3.34
CA VAL A 52 11.54 4.76 -4.78
C VAL A 52 10.51 3.84 -5.45
N ALA A 53 10.55 2.53 -5.15
CA ALA A 53 9.56 1.58 -5.64
C ALA A 53 8.14 1.93 -5.16
N ALA A 54 7.99 2.38 -3.93
CA ALA A 54 6.70 2.82 -3.39
C ALA A 54 6.15 4.08 -4.08
N LEU A 55 7.00 5.02 -4.46
CA LEU A 55 6.57 6.19 -5.24
C LEU A 55 6.11 5.83 -6.65
N LEU A 56 6.65 4.74 -7.22
CA LEU A 56 6.41 4.32 -8.60
C LEU A 56 5.46 3.10 -8.73
N HIS A 57 4.95 2.54 -7.62
CA HIS A 57 4.29 1.23 -7.63
C HIS A 57 3.06 1.15 -8.54
N ASP A 58 2.28 2.23 -8.65
CA ASP A 58 1.07 2.30 -9.47
C ASP A 58 1.35 2.78 -10.91
N THR A 59 2.55 3.31 -11.20
CA THR A 59 2.82 3.96 -12.50
C THR A 59 2.71 3.01 -13.68
N VAL A 60 3.15 1.77 -13.53
CA VAL A 60 3.13 0.75 -14.59
C VAL A 60 1.72 0.19 -14.81
N GLU A 61 0.87 0.19 -13.78
CA GLU A 61 -0.49 -0.32 -13.88
C GLU A 61 -1.49 0.75 -14.36
N ASP A 62 -1.34 1.97 -13.87
CA ASP A 62 -2.32 3.05 -14.06
C ASP A 62 -1.96 4.02 -15.19
N THR A 63 -0.80 3.86 -15.83
CA THR A 63 -0.33 4.75 -16.92
C THR A 63 0.32 3.96 -18.07
N ASP A 64 0.73 4.66 -19.13
CA ASP A 64 1.44 4.05 -20.26
C ASP A 64 2.94 3.83 -19.98
N TYR A 65 3.40 4.03 -18.73
CA TYR A 65 4.79 3.84 -18.33
C TYR A 65 5.14 2.36 -18.23
N THR A 66 6.21 1.95 -18.92
CA THR A 66 6.57 0.53 -19.01
C THR A 66 7.64 0.14 -18.01
N LEU A 67 7.72 -1.16 -17.66
CA LEU A 67 8.78 -1.71 -16.83
C LEU A 67 10.17 -1.51 -17.44
N ASP A 68 10.30 -1.50 -18.77
CA ASP A 68 11.59 -1.28 -19.44
C ASP A 68 12.04 0.18 -19.29
N GLN A 69 11.15 1.14 -19.45
CA GLN A 69 11.44 2.55 -19.15
C GLN A 69 11.83 2.74 -17.69
N LEU A 70 11.13 2.08 -16.77
CA LEU A 70 11.44 2.15 -15.34
C LEU A 70 12.83 1.59 -15.03
N ARG A 71 13.26 0.49 -15.70
CA ARG A 71 14.62 -0.06 -15.57
C ARG A 71 15.69 0.88 -16.08
N GLU A 72 15.44 1.54 -17.21
CA GLU A 72 16.39 2.47 -17.82
C GLU A 72 16.54 3.75 -16.97
N GLU A 73 15.44 4.28 -16.46
CA GLU A 73 15.44 5.53 -15.70
C GLU A 73 15.86 5.39 -14.24
N PHE A 74 15.62 4.24 -13.63
CA PHE A 74 15.92 3.99 -12.21
C PHE A 74 16.92 2.85 -12.05
N THR A 75 16.46 1.68 -11.59
CA THR A 75 17.32 0.49 -11.43
C THR A 75 16.51 -0.79 -11.65
N ASP A 76 17.21 -1.87 -12.02
CA ASP A 76 16.58 -3.18 -12.12
C ASP A 76 15.98 -3.67 -10.78
N GLU A 77 16.61 -3.30 -9.66
CA GLU A 77 16.11 -3.60 -8.32
C GLU A 77 14.73 -2.94 -8.08
N VAL A 78 14.58 -1.65 -8.40
CA VAL A 78 13.32 -0.92 -8.28
C VAL A 78 12.27 -1.51 -9.22
N ALA A 79 12.64 -1.80 -10.47
CA ALA A 79 11.73 -2.38 -11.45
C ALA A 79 11.20 -3.75 -11.03
N ARG A 80 12.04 -4.61 -10.43
CA ARG A 80 11.60 -5.91 -9.88
C ARG A 80 10.58 -5.75 -8.75
N MET A 81 10.79 -4.79 -7.86
CA MET A 81 9.83 -4.53 -6.78
C MET A 81 8.49 -4.03 -7.32
N VAL A 82 8.49 -3.08 -8.26
CA VAL A 82 7.26 -2.56 -8.88
C VAL A 82 6.53 -3.68 -9.65
N ASP A 83 7.23 -4.47 -10.45
CA ASP A 83 6.66 -5.64 -11.15
C ASP A 83 6.04 -6.64 -10.18
N GLY A 84 6.72 -6.88 -9.04
CA GLY A 84 6.21 -7.75 -7.97
C GLY A 84 4.92 -7.22 -7.35
N VAL A 85 4.83 -5.92 -7.08
CA VAL A 85 3.59 -5.28 -6.56
C VAL A 85 2.47 -5.42 -7.57
N THR A 86 2.68 -5.08 -8.84
CA THR A 86 1.69 -5.20 -9.93
C THR A 86 1.21 -6.64 -10.10
N LYS A 87 2.10 -7.63 -10.02
CA LYS A 87 1.71 -9.06 -10.07
C LYS A 87 0.87 -9.48 -8.89
N LEU A 88 1.19 -8.94 -7.70
CA LEU A 88 0.45 -9.23 -6.48
C LEU A 88 -0.98 -8.67 -6.52
N ASP A 89 -1.19 -7.51 -7.15
CA ASP A 89 -2.52 -6.91 -7.32
C ASP A 89 -3.43 -7.74 -8.23
N LYS A 90 -2.86 -8.46 -9.18
CA LYS A 90 -3.58 -9.38 -10.07
C LYS A 90 -3.98 -10.70 -9.39
N VAL A 91 -3.49 -10.98 -8.17
CA VAL A 91 -3.94 -12.15 -7.41
C VAL A 91 -5.38 -11.93 -6.95
N THR A 92 -6.32 -12.63 -7.56
CA THR A 92 -7.73 -12.54 -7.21
C THR A 92 -7.97 -13.19 -5.85
N TYR A 93 -8.42 -12.39 -4.90
CA TYR A 93 -8.84 -12.86 -3.58
C TYR A 93 -10.25 -13.44 -3.68
N GLY A 94 -10.35 -14.74 -4.00
CA GLY A 94 -11.62 -15.48 -4.01
C GLY A 94 -12.03 -15.92 -2.61
N GLU A 95 -13.24 -16.39 -2.44
CA GLU A 95 -13.78 -16.97 -1.18
C GLU A 95 -13.03 -18.24 -0.71
N THR A 96 -12.06 -18.70 -1.47
CA THR A 96 -11.21 -19.84 -1.14
C THR A 96 -10.30 -19.53 0.04
N ALA A 97 -10.19 -20.47 0.94
CA ALA A 97 -9.49 -20.42 2.24
C ALA A 97 -8.41 -19.32 2.38
N LYS A 98 -8.63 -18.39 3.32
CA LYS A 98 -7.74 -17.29 3.71
C LYS A 98 -6.26 -17.70 3.79
N ALA A 99 -5.98 -18.90 4.32
CA ALA A 99 -4.63 -19.45 4.44
C ALA A 99 -3.98 -19.72 3.08
N GLU A 100 -4.74 -20.10 2.08
CA GLU A 100 -4.21 -20.35 0.73
C GLU A 100 -3.84 -19.05 0.01
N THR A 101 -4.64 -18.01 0.16
CA THR A 101 -4.34 -16.69 -0.39
C THR A 101 -3.04 -16.13 0.21
N ILE A 102 -2.90 -16.17 1.54
CA ILE A 102 -1.68 -15.73 2.23
C ILE A 102 -0.47 -16.57 1.75
N ARG A 103 -0.64 -17.88 1.62
CA ARG A 103 0.42 -18.77 1.11
C ARG A 103 0.83 -18.38 -0.31
N LYS A 104 -0.12 -18.14 -1.21
CA LYS A 104 0.15 -17.70 -2.59
C LYS A 104 0.89 -16.36 -2.63
N MET A 105 0.49 -15.40 -1.80
CA MET A 105 1.18 -14.12 -1.68
C MET A 105 2.64 -14.31 -1.23
N ILE A 106 2.88 -15.08 -0.18
CA ILE A 106 4.22 -15.36 0.33
C ILE A 106 5.07 -16.07 -0.74
N MET A 107 4.51 -17.05 -1.45
CA MET A 107 5.22 -17.78 -2.49
C MET A 107 5.52 -16.91 -3.71
N ALA A 108 4.58 -16.06 -4.13
CA ALA A 108 4.78 -15.14 -5.24
C ALA A 108 5.87 -14.09 -4.96
N THR A 109 6.15 -13.83 -3.69
CA THR A 109 7.13 -12.84 -3.23
C THR A 109 8.31 -13.46 -2.50
N SER A 110 8.50 -14.79 -2.60
CA SER A 110 9.58 -15.50 -1.89
C SER A 110 10.99 -15.00 -2.25
N GLU A 111 11.18 -14.48 -3.45
CA GLU A 111 12.44 -13.89 -3.89
C GLU A 111 12.61 -12.42 -3.46
N GLU A 112 11.50 -11.71 -3.17
CA GLU A 112 11.51 -10.28 -2.88
C GLU A 112 10.44 -9.89 -1.83
N VAL A 113 10.74 -10.15 -0.56
CA VAL A 113 9.81 -9.88 0.56
C VAL A 113 9.44 -8.39 0.70
N ARG A 114 10.27 -7.48 0.20
CA ARG A 114 10.02 -6.04 0.23
C ARG A 114 8.74 -5.66 -0.56
N VAL A 115 8.35 -6.46 -1.54
CA VAL A 115 7.08 -6.31 -2.27
C VAL A 115 5.89 -6.41 -1.31
N LEU A 116 5.90 -7.36 -0.37
CA LEU A 116 4.85 -7.48 0.64
C LEU A 116 4.83 -6.28 1.60
N VAL A 117 6.00 -5.75 1.94
CA VAL A 117 6.12 -4.57 2.81
C VAL A 117 5.53 -3.34 2.12
N ILE A 118 5.82 -3.12 0.84
CA ILE A 118 5.20 -2.05 0.04
C ILE A 118 3.68 -2.25 -0.01
N LYS A 119 3.21 -3.46 -0.28
CA LYS A 119 1.77 -3.75 -0.38
C LYS A 119 1.03 -3.58 0.95
N LEU A 120 1.67 -3.85 2.08
CA LEU A 120 1.09 -3.58 3.40
C LEU A 120 0.99 -2.08 3.68
N ALA A 121 1.98 -1.29 3.29
CA ALA A 121 1.93 0.17 3.42
C ALA A 121 0.87 0.80 2.51
N ASP A 122 0.74 0.31 1.26
CA ASP A 122 -0.33 0.69 0.35
C ASP A 122 -1.71 0.38 0.95
N ARG A 123 -1.91 -0.85 1.44
CA ARG A 123 -3.16 -1.26 2.11
C ARG A 123 -3.46 -0.38 3.32
N LEU A 124 -2.45 -0.06 4.13
CA LEU A 124 -2.62 0.82 5.29
C LEU A 124 -3.10 2.22 4.88
N HIS A 125 -2.48 2.82 3.86
CA HIS A 125 -2.94 4.12 3.38
C HIS A 125 -4.35 4.06 2.78
N ASN A 126 -4.69 3.00 2.05
CA ASN A 126 -6.04 2.79 1.53
C ASN A 126 -7.07 2.63 2.66
N MET A 127 -6.71 1.98 3.78
CA MET A 127 -7.56 1.90 4.97
C MET A 127 -7.74 3.25 5.67
N ARG A 128 -6.68 4.07 5.78
CA ARG A 128 -6.77 5.43 6.32
C ARG A 128 -7.72 6.35 5.54
N THR A 129 -7.91 6.06 4.24
CA THR A 129 -8.76 6.83 3.33
C THR A 129 -10.05 6.11 2.93
N ILE A 130 -10.41 5.02 3.60
CA ILE A 130 -11.55 4.15 3.24
C ILE A 130 -12.90 4.87 3.32
N GLY A 131 -13.01 5.89 4.17
CA GLY A 131 -14.24 6.67 4.38
C GLY A 131 -14.78 7.40 3.14
N PHE A 132 -13.95 7.62 2.12
CA PHE A 132 -14.38 8.19 0.83
C PHE A 132 -15.03 7.16 -0.11
N LEU A 133 -15.10 5.90 0.27
CA LEU A 133 -15.74 4.85 -0.51
C LEU A 133 -17.20 4.63 -0.04
N ARG A 134 -18.00 3.98 -0.89
CA ARG A 134 -19.36 3.56 -0.51
C ARG A 134 -19.30 2.54 0.64
N PRO A 135 -20.29 2.53 1.55
CA PRO A 135 -20.30 1.65 2.73
C PRO A 135 -20.11 0.15 2.40
N ASP A 136 -20.75 -0.34 1.34
CA ASP A 136 -20.61 -1.73 0.89
C ASP A 136 -19.16 -2.09 0.52
N LYS A 137 -18.45 -1.16 -0.13
CA LYS A 137 -17.03 -1.33 -0.47
C LYS A 137 -16.14 -1.22 0.76
N GLN A 138 -16.45 -0.30 1.70
CA GLN A 138 -15.71 -0.17 2.95
C GLN A 138 -15.71 -1.50 3.72
N VAL A 139 -16.88 -2.09 3.96
CA VAL A 139 -17.01 -3.37 4.68
C VAL A 139 -16.25 -4.50 3.96
N ARG A 140 -16.37 -4.60 2.65
CA ARG A 140 -15.66 -5.63 1.87
C ARG A 140 -14.14 -5.51 2.00
N ILE A 141 -13.60 -4.30 1.81
CA ILE A 141 -12.15 -4.04 1.89
C ILE A 141 -11.65 -4.25 3.32
N ALA A 142 -12.39 -3.79 4.32
CA ALA A 142 -12.05 -3.98 5.73
C ALA A 142 -12.05 -5.47 6.12
N THR A 143 -13.03 -6.24 5.66
CA THR A 143 -13.08 -7.70 5.90
C THR A 143 -11.90 -8.40 5.25
N GLU A 144 -11.55 -8.05 4.01
CA GLU A 144 -10.36 -8.58 3.33
C GLU A 144 -9.08 -8.21 4.10
N THR A 145 -8.98 -6.97 4.58
CA THR A 145 -7.83 -6.49 5.35
C THR A 145 -7.64 -7.29 6.64
N LEU A 146 -8.70 -7.52 7.41
CA LEU A 146 -8.65 -8.36 8.63
C LEU A 146 -8.27 -9.82 8.34
N ASN A 147 -8.74 -10.34 7.22
CA ASN A 147 -8.58 -11.76 6.92
C ASN A 147 -7.24 -12.11 6.28
N ILE A 148 -6.60 -11.17 5.59
CA ILE A 148 -5.40 -11.42 4.77
C ILE A 148 -4.25 -10.52 5.22
N PHE A 149 -4.43 -9.19 5.19
CA PHE A 149 -3.33 -8.25 5.35
C PHE A 149 -2.85 -8.10 6.80
N ALA A 150 -3.76 -8.07 7.78
CA ALA A 150 -3.38 -8.01 9.19
C ALA A 150 -2.62 -9.27 9.66
N PRO A 151 -3.06 -10.51 9.33
CA PRO A 151 -2.27 -11.71 9.58
C PRO A 151 -0.92 -11.74 8.84
N LEU A 152 -0.85 -11.18 7.63
CA LEU A 152 0.39 -11.07 6.88
C LEU A 152 1.37 -10.10 7.55
N ALA A 153 0.91 -8.92 7.97
CA ALA A 153 1.70 -7.96 8.73
C ALA A 153 2.25 -8.56 10.02
N HIS A 154 1.42 -9.35 10.73
CA HIS A 154 1.85 -10.08 11.92
C HIS A 154 3.00 -11.05 11.64
N ARG A 155 2.90 -11.84 10.56
CA ARG A 155 3.95 -12.81 10.18
C ARG A 155 5.26 -12.14 9.79
N LEU A 156 5.21 -10.93 9.26
CA LEU A 156 6.38 -10.12 8.92
C LEU A 156 6.92 -9.31 10.12
N GLY A 157 6.32 -9.43 11.30
CA GLY A 157 6.72 -8.69 12.49
C GLY A 157 6.34 -7.20 12.47
N MET A 158 5.53 -6.76 11.52
CA MET A 158 5.08 -5.37 11.37
C MET A 158 3.88 -5.07 12.29
N ASN A 159 4.11 -5.14 13.62
CA ASN A 159 3.03 -5.09 14.60
C ASN A 159 2.27 -3.76 14.62
N THR A 160 2.95 -2.63 14.42
CA THR A 160 2.30 -1.31 14.34
C THR A 160 1.33 -1.23 13.17
N VAL A 161 1.74 -1.70 11.99
CA VAL A 161 0.89 -1.80 10.80
C VAL A 161 -0.28 -2.76 11.04
N LYS A 162 -0.02 -3.93 11.63
CA LYS A 162 -1.07 -4.89 11.98
C LYS A 162 -2.16 -4.27 12.84
N TRP A 163 -1.77 -3.64 13.95
CA TRP A 163 -2.74 -3.06 14.89
C TRP A 163 -3.56 -1.95 14.24
N GLU A 164 -2.95 -1.10 13.46
CA GLU A 164 -3.67 -0.03 12.77
C GLU A 164 -4.61 -0.59 11.69
N LEU A 165 -4.20 -1.62 10.94
CA LEU A 165 -5.07 -2.30 9.98
C LEU A 165 -6.28 -2.95 10.67
N GLU A 166 -6.08 -3.59 11.83
CA GLU A 166 -7.16 -4.20 12.62
C GLU A 166 -8.12 -3.12 13.15
N ASP A 167 -7.61 -2.02 13.69
CA ASP A 167 -8.41 -0.93 14.27
C ASP A 167 -9.27 -0.23 13.19
N LEU A 168 -8.66 0.18 12.08
CA LEU A 168 -9.36 0.80 10.95
C LEU A 168 -10.39 -0.15 10.32
N SER A 169 -10.09 -1.44 10.26
CA SER A 169 -11.04 -2.43 9.74
C SER A 169 -12.22 -2.62 10.67
N PHE A 170 -11.99 -2.68 11.98
CA PHE A 170 -13.06 -2.77 12.97
C PHE A 170 -13.96 -1.54 12.92
N GLN A 171 -13.38 -0.34 12.84
CA GLN A 171 -14.14 0.90 12.66
C GLN A 171 -15.06 0.88 11.43
N ALA A 172 -14.56 0.34 10.31
CA ALA A 172 -15.34 0.27 9.06
C ALA A 172 -16.44 -0.80 9.08
N ILE A 173 -16.24 -1.91 9.80
CA ILE A 173 -17.20 -3.03 9.88
C ILE A 173 -18.27 -2.77 10.95
N GLU A 174 -17.86 -2.30 12.12
CA GLU A 174 -18.70 -2.13 13.31
C GLU A 174 -18.65 -0.67 13.83
N PRO A 175 -19.03 0.34 13.03
CA PRO A 175 -18.82 1.75 13.37
C PRO A 175 -19.57 2.19 14.65
N LYS A 176 -20.72 1.58 14.95
CA LYS A 176 -21.49 1.89 16.17
C LYS A 176 -20.75 1.40 17.43
N VAL A 177 -20.31 0.14 17.40
CA VAL A 177 -19.57 -0.48 18.53
C VAL A 177 -18.24 0.26 18.73
N TYR A 178 -17.56 0.61 17.63
CA TYR A 178 -16.30 1.36 17.70
C TYR A 178 -16.50 2.71 18.40
N SER A 179 -17.55 3.48 18.05
CA SER A 179 -17.84 4.77 18.67
C SER A 179 -18.17 4.66 20.18
N GLU A 180 -18.85 3.60 20.60
CA GLU A 180 -19.13 3.34 22.03
C GLU A 180 -17.85 3.08 22.82
N ILE A 181 -16.89 2.34 22.23
CA ILE A 181 -15.58 2.06 22.86
C ILE A 181 -14.73 3.34 22.97
N GLU A 182 -14.73 4.20 21.94
CA GLU A 182 -14.01 5.48 21.97
C GLU A 182 -14.55 6.41 23.07
N ILE A 183 -15.87 6.50 23.21
CA ILE A 183 -16.50 7.29 24.28
C ILE A 183 -16.09 6.74 25.66
N GLY A 184 -16.05 5.41 25.82
CA GLY A 184 -15.59 4.77 27.05
C GLY A 184 -14.14 5.06 27.40
N ARG A 185 -13.24 5.14 26.41
CA ARG A 185 -11.82 5.51 26.58
C ARG A 185 -11.62 6.98 26.95
N ALA A 186 -12.48 7.87 26.48
CA ALA A 186 -12.39 9.32 26.77
C ALA A 186 -12.82 9.67 28.21
N HIS A 187 -13.43 8.75 28.95
CA HIS A 187 -13.93 8.93 30.32
C HIS A 187 -13.09 8.25 31.40
N VAL A 188 -11.95 7.67 31.04
CA VAL A 188 -10.95 7.08 31.95
C VAL A 188 -9.68 7.91 31.96
#